data_aa07a9ec0a977aa59c6dece40bc2a08c
#
_entry.id   aa07a9ec0a977aa59c6dece40bc2a08c
#
_cell.length_a   1.000
_cell.length_b   1.000
_cell.length_c   1.000
_cell.angle_alpha   90.00
_cell.angle_beta   90.00
_cell.angle_gamma   90.00
#
_symmetry.space_group_name_H-M   'P 1'
#
loop_
_entity.id
_entity.type
_entity.pdbx_description
1 polymer ?
#
loop_
_entity_poly.entity_id
_entity_poly.type
_entity_poly.pdbx_seq_one_letter_code
_entity_poly.pdbx_strand_id
1 'polypeptide(L)'
;MDDGFFCTFFSIICSDLVKGMSHLKKNILLLLLSVICFVSLAQPLTVKAQEQSPDNEFRVGLEASYAPFNWTQTSPDNGAVPIFGEEGSAYAGGYDVQIAKKIADGLGKELVIVKVQWDGLVPALQSGTIDAVIAGMSPTEERREQIDFTDAYYESDLVVVTRKDSPFADARNLSDLSNAKITAQQSTFHYTVIDQIPNVQKEQAMKDFSAMRTSLASGVIDGYVSERPEGITATGANPDLTMVEFDEGEGFQTNPEDVQVAIGMRQGDPDLERINEIIATISEDERTELMDTAIKEQPAAVEEVPDGETAESNSDEGLLSDFRNILDEYGILFLRGTGLTLFIAVFSTIVGLLIGLLIGIFRSLPSAENPFSRFLQKIVHGLLTIYIEVFRGTPMIVQAMVIYYGTALAFGVSMNRTVAALLIVSINTGAYMSEIVRGGIFAVDKGQTEAAQAIGMTHGQTMIKVVLPQVMRNILPATGNEIIINIKDTAVLSVISVADLFFQGTTAAGTNYQYFQTFTIVGVIYLVLTISATQLLRLVERKMDGPSEYAMLDELNPEE
;
A
#
# COMPACT_ATOMS: atom_id res chain seq x y z
N MET A 1 18.48 -16.79 -27.27
CA MET A 1 19.49 -17.74 -26.75
C MET A 1 18.76 -18.78 -25.95
N ASP A 2 18.80 -19.94 -26.46
CA ASP A 2 17.99 -21.16 -26.34
C ASP A 2 17.37 -21.54 -25.00
N ASP A 3 16.04 -21.61 -24.97
CA ASP A 3 15.20 -22.20 -23.92
C ASP A 3 15.45 -23.70 -23.68
N GLY A 4 16.28 -24.32 -24.53
CA GLY A 4 16.63 -25.74 -24.46
C GLY A 4 17.66 -26.10 -23.37
N PHE A 5 18.46 -25.18 -22.91
CA PHE A 5 19.55 -25.49 -21.97
C PHE A 5 19.04 -25.62 -20.53
N PHE A 6 18.05 -24.82 -20.14
CA PHE A 6 17.46 -24.88 -18.79
C PHE A 6 16.59 -26.13 -18.59
N CYS A 7 15.82 -26.52 -19.61
CA CYS A 7 15.01 -27.74 -19.57
C CYS A 7 15.86 -29.02 -19.54
N THR A 8 16.99 -29.06 -20.25
CA THR A 8 17.88 -30.21 -20.28
C THR A 8 18.67 -30.36 -18.98
N PHE A 9 19.12 -29.26 -18.39
CA PHE A 9 19.82 -29.26 -17.11
C PHE A 9 18.91 -29.68 -15.93
N PHE A 10 17.66 -29.24 -15.95
CA PHE A 10 16.63 -29.64 -14.96
C PHE A 10 16.21 -31.10 -15.11
N SER A 11 16.12 -31.60 -16.36
CA SER A 11 15.80 -33.00 -16.65
C SER A 11 16.87 -33.98 -16.17
N ILE A 12 18.16 -33.62 -16.26
CA ILE A 12 19.28 -34.46 -15.82
C ILE A 12 19.35 -34.53 -14.28
N ILE A 13 19.11 -33.40 -13.58
CA ILE A 13 19.04 -33.38 -12.12
C ILE A 13 17.81 -34.15 -11.59
N CYS A 14 16.67 -34.04 -12.26
CA CYS A 14 15.46 -34.82 -11.90
C CYS A 14 15.62 -36.32 -12.14
N SER A 15 16.32 -36.76 -13.21
CA SER A 15 16.42 -38.18 -13.53
C SER A 15 17.26 -38.96 -12.51
N ASP A 16 18.32 -38.37 -11.97
CA ASP A 16 19.16 -39.01 -10.97
C ASP A 16 18.61 -38.89 -9.53
N LEU A 17 17.78 -37.88 -9.25
CA LEU A 17 17.05 -37.77 -7.97
C LEU A 17 15.87 -38.73 -7.85
N VAL A 18 15.31 -39.19 -8.97
CA VAL A 18 14.08 -40.04 -9.02
C VAL A 18 14.40 -41.53 -8.91
N LYS A 19 15.63 -41.97 -9.20
CA LYS A 19 16.04 -43.41 -9.17
C LYS A 19 16.32 -43.93 -7.77
N GLY A 20 15.37 -43.87 -6.89
CA GLY A 20 15.50 -44.43 -5.52
C GLY A 20 14.44 -43.95 -4.54
N MET A 21 13.45 -43.25 -5.01
CA MET A 21 12.43 -42.62 -4.16
C MET A 21 11.16 -43.51 -4.03
N SER A 22 10.72 -43.72 -2.78
CA SER A 22 9.44 -44.40 -2.45
C SER A 22 8.21 -43.59 -2.88
N HIS A 23 7.02 -44.21 -3.01
CA HIS A 23 5.77 -43.60 -3.49
C HIS A 23 5.39 -42.27 -2.83
N LEU A 24 5.70 -42.08 -1.54
CA LEU A 24 5.45 -40.83 -0.82
C LEU A 24 6.31 -39.64 -1.33
N LYS A 25 7.53 -39.93 -1.75
CA LYS A 25 8.46 -38.98 -2.35
C LYS A 25 8.04 -38.54 -3.74
N LYS A 26 7.50 -39.50 -4.53
CA LYS A 26 6.94 -39.20 -5.85
C LYS A 26 5.76 -38.26 -5.73
N ASN A 27 4.94 -38.41 -4.69
CA ASN A 27 3.80 -37.54 -4.43
C ASN A 27 4.21 -36.16 -3.90
N ILE A 28 5.26 -36.04 -3.07
CA ILE A 28 5.79 -34.76 -2.61
C ILE A 28 6.54 -34.04 -3.73
N LEU A 29 7.32 -34.74 -4.52
CA LEU A 29 7.97 -34.19 -5.71
C LEU A 29 6.95 -33.83 -6.80
N LEU A 30 5.89 -34.61 -6.96
CA LEU A 30 4.76 -34.28 -7.84
C LEU A 30 3.92 -33.12 -7.29
N LEU A 31 3.79 -32.96 -5.98
CA LEU A 31 3.16 -31.79 -5.36
C LEU A 31 4.04 -30.54 -5.51
N LEU A 32 5.35 -30.65 -5.32
CA LEU A 32 6.31 -29.56 -5.58
C LEU A 32 6.41 -29.22 -7.07
N LEU A 33 6.43 -30.23 -7.95
CA LEU A 33 6.36 -30.03 -9.39
C LEU A 33 4.98 -29.53 -9.84
N SER A 34 3.88 -29.93 -9.18
CA SER A 34 2.55 -29.39 -9.48
C SER A 34 2.40 -27.95 -8.97
N VAL A 35 3.06 -27.55 -7.87
CA VAL A 35 3.14 -26.16 -7.43
C VAL A 35 4.05 -25.36 -8.36
N ILE A 36 5.17 -25.92 -8.79
CA ILE A 36 6.05 -25.31 -9.82
C ILE A 36 5.34 -25.32 -11.20
N CYS A 37 4.64 -26.37 -11.58
CA CYS A 37 3.79 -26.39 -12.76
C CYS A 37 2.51 -25.58 -12.61
N PHE A 38 1.94 -25.44 -11.42
CA PHE A 38 0.81 -24.52 -11.19
C PHE A 38 1.26 -23.06 -11.21
N VAL A 39 2.50 -22.75 -10.80
CA VAL A 39 3.17 -21.47 -11.03
C VAL A 39 3.58 -21.30 -12.52
N SER A 40 3.82 -22.40 -13.25
CA SER A 40 4.12 -22.39 -14.70
C SER A 40 2.92 -22.68 -15.59
N LEU A 41 1.81 -23.22 -15.06
CA LEU A 41 0.51 -23.49 -15.72
C LEU A 41 -0.63 -22.54 -15.25
N ALA A 42 -0.47 -21.80 -14.18
CA ALA A 42 -0.93 -20.44 -14.20
C ALA A 42 -0.31 -19.90 -15.48
N GLN A 43 -1.10 -19.94 -16.58
CA GLN A 43 -0.71 -19.56 -17.95
C GLN A 43 0.39 -18.54 -17.88
N PRO A 44 1.38 -18.50 -18.75
CA PRO A 44 2.27 -17.38 -18.69
C PRO A 44 1.29 -16.22 -18.48
N LEU A 45 1.18 -15.74 -17.24
CA LEU A 45 0.88 -14.37 -17.04
C LEU A 45 1.91 -13.82 -18.01
N THR A 46 1.46 -13.66 -19.25
CA THR A 46 2.22 -12.93 -20.20
C THR A 46 2.57 -11.74 -19.35
N VAL A 47 3.80 -11.72 -18.87
CA VAL A 47 4.50 -10.50 -18.63
C VAL A 47 4.52 -9.94 -20.04
N LYS A 48 3.38 -9.39 -20.43
CA LYS A 48 3.31 -8.46 -21.50
C LYS A 48 4.24 -7.39 -20.95
N ALA A 49 5.43 -7.32 -21.52
CA ALA A 49 6.13 -6.05 -21.59
C ALA A 49 4.98 -5.08 -21.79
N GLN A 50 4.81 -4.15 -20.85
CA GLN A 50 3.68 -3.26 -20.81
C GLN A 50 3.23 -3.01 -22.24
N GLU A 51 2.05 -3.50 -22.63
CA GLU A 51 1.29 -2.76 -23.59
C GLU A 51 1.26 -1.37 -22.96
N GLN A 52 1.94 -0.40 -23.57
CA GLN A 52 1.54 1.00 -23.53
C GLN A 52 0.03 0.97 -23.45
N SER A 53 -0.56 1.76 -22.54
CA SER A 53 -2.01 1.81 -22.30
C SER A 53 -2.72 1.43 -23.58
N PRO A 54 -3.60 0.40 -23.64
CA PRO A 54 -4.18 -0.02 -24.91
C PRO A 54 -4.47 1.25 -25.66
N ASP A 55 -4.11 1.42 -26.92
CA ASP A 55 -4.13 2.70 -27.66
C ASP A 55 -5.42 3.51 -27.47
N ASN A 56 -6.44 2.90 -26.89
CA ASN A 56 -7.78 3.40 -26.60
C ASN A 56 -8.00 3.85 -25.14
N GLU A 57 -7.07 3.63 -24.18
CA GLU A 57 -7.23 4.07 -22.79
C GLU A 57 -6.41 5.34 -22.51
N PHE A 58 -6.95 6.20 -21.64
CA PHE A 58 -6.24 7.32 -21.03
C PHE A 58 -6.25 7.15 -19.51
N ARG A 59 -5.13 6.73 -18.96
CA ARG A 59 -4.97 6.40 -17.54
C ARG A 59 -4.54 7.62 -16.76
N VAL A 60 -5.44 8.11 -15.92
CA VAL A 60 -5.21 9.30 -15.09
C VAL A 60 -4.96 8.90 -13.64
N GLY A 61 -3.81 9.33 -13.10
CA GLY A 61 -3.46 9.17 -11.70
C GLY A 61 -3.94 10.34 -10.84
N LEU A 62 -4.59 10.01 -9.70
CA LEU A 62 -5.00 10.96 -8.67
C LEU A 62 -5.09 10.27 -7.30
N GLU A 63 -5.13 11.05 -6.20
CA GLU A 63 -5.20 10.48 -4.83
C GLU A 63 -6.61 9.98 -4.48
N ALA A 64 -7.65 10.58 -5.04
CA ALA A 64 -9.05 10.39 -4.70
C ALA A 64 -9.34 10.58 -3.19
N SER A 65 -8.67 11.57 -2.58
CA SER A 65 -8.82 11.96 -1.17
C SER A 65 -8.57 13.46 -0.92
N TYR A 66 -8.66 14.26 -1.99
CA TYR A 66 -8.40 15.70 -2.00
C TYR A 66 -9.61 16.47 -2.57
N ALA A 67 -10.72 16.48 -1.84
CA ALA A 67 -11.89 17.26 -2.23
C ALA A 67 -11.61 18.78 -2.11
N PRO A 68 -12.14 19.60 -3.01
CA PRO A 68 -13.11 19.30 -4.08
C PRO A 68 -12.46 18.90 -5.42
N PHE A 69 -11.12 18.82 -5.47
CA PHE A 69 -10.41 18.43 -6.68
C PHE A 69 -10.72 16.98 -7.06
N ASN A 70 -10.53 16.05 -6.13
CA ASN A 70 -10.83 14.64 -6.34
C ASN A 70 -11.13 13.92 -5.01
N TRP A 71 -12.11 13.01 -5.03
CA TRP A 71 -12.50 12.19 -3.86
C TRP A 71 -12.96 10.81 -4.29
N THR A 72 -13.07 9.89 -3.31
CA THR A 72 -13.66 8.57 -3.52
C THR A 72 -15.10 8.57 -3.01
N GLN A 73 -16.03 8.01 -3.78
CA GLN A 73 -17.41 7.75 -3.37
C GLN A 73 -17.83 6.32 -3.70
N THR A 74 -18.93 5.86 -3.11
CA THR A 74 -19.40 4.47 -3.24
C THR A 74 -20.46 4.30 -4.32
N SER A 75 -20.97 5.41 -4.88
CA SER A 75 -21.96 5.42 -5.96
C SER A 75 -21.42 6.05 -7.26
N PRO A 76 -21.98 5.72 -8.42
CA PRO A 76 -21.61 6.33 -9.71
C PRO A 76 -22.25 7.70 -9.93
N ASP A 77 -22.91 8.29 -8.92
CA ASP A 77 -23.63 9.55 -9.04
C ASP A 77 -22.70 10.72 -9.37
N ASN A 78 -23.27 11.85 -9.76
CA ASN A 78 -22.54 13.09 -10.06
C ASN A 78 -21.41 12.91 -11.09
N GLY A 79 -21.60 11.96 -12.00
CA GLY A 79 -20.63 11.70 -13.05
C GLY A 79 -19.32 11.09 -12.57
N ALA A 80 -19.28 10.46 -11.40
CA ALA A 80 -18.09 9.76 -10.91
C ALA A 80 -17.71 8.57 -11.80
N VAL A 81 -16.40 8.28 -11.85
CA VAL A 81 -15.81 7.26 -12.71
C VAL A 81 -15.30 6.10 -11.84
N PRO A 82 -15.53 4.82 -12.22
CA PRO A 82 -14.99 3.69 -11.49
C PRO A 82 -13.48 3.80 -11.30
N ILE A 83 -13.00 3.50 -10.09
CA ILE A 83 -11.57 3.41 -9.82
C ILE A 83 -11.06 2.06 -10.31
N PHE A 84 -9.98 2.05 -11.08
CA PHE A 84 -9.37 0.85 -11.65
C PHE A 84 -9.00 -0.16 -10.57
N GLY A 85 -9.50 -1.38 -10.71
CA GLY A 85 -9.32 -2.47 -9.74
C GLY A 85 -10.32 -2.46 -8.57
N GLU A 86 -11.22 -1.46 -8.50
CA GLU A 86 -12.26 -1.33 -7.46
C GLU A 86 -13.67 -1.18 -8.06
N GLU A 87 -13.85 -1.64 -9.29
CA GLU A 87 -15.08 -1.47 -10.07
C GLU A 87 -16.31 -1.99 -9.30
N GLY A 88 -17.36 -1.19 -9.30
CA GLY A 88 -18.63 -1.49 -8.61
C GLY A 88 -18.59 -1.30 -7.10
N SER A 89 -17.51 -0.73 -6.54
CA SER A 89 -17.41 -0.46 -5.10
C SER A 89 -16.84 0.91 -4.76
N ALA A 90 -15.99 1.48 -5.65
CA ALA A 90 -15.41 2.78 -5.45
C ALA A 90 -15.36 3.54 -6.78
N TYR A 91 -15.69 4.81 -6.72
CA TYR A 91 -15.75 5.73 -7.83
C TYR A 91 -14.99 7.00 -7.46
N ALA A 92 -14.29 7.59 -8.41
CA ALA A 92 -13.67 8.90 -8.24
C ALA A 92 -14.60 10.00 -8.75
N GLY A 93 -14.85 11.00 -7.93
CA GLY A 93 -15.56 12.23 -8.25
C GLY A 93 -14.67 13.45 -8.07
N GLY A 94 -15.16 14.62 -8.44
CA GLY A 94 -14.48 15.89 -8.24
C GLY A 94 -14.11 16.62 -9.52
N TYR A 95 -13.59 17.83 -9.33
CA TYR A 95 -13.19 18.74 -10.40
C TYR A 95 -12.19 18.09 -11.37
N ASP A 96 -11.13 17.47 -10.85
CA ASP A 96 -10.10 16.80 -11.64
C ASP A 96 -10.66 15.68 -12.52
N VAL A 97 -11.66 14.95 -11.99
CA VAL A 97 -12.32 13.87 -12.74
C VAL A 97 -13.14 14.43 -13.90
N GLN A 98 -13.80 15.57 -13.72
CA GLN A 98 -14.55 16.22 -14.81
C GLN A 98 -13.60 16.77 -15.88
N ILE A 99 -12.46 17.35 -15.50
CA ILE A 99 -11.39 17.76 -16.43
C ILE A 99 -10.84 16.52 -17.16
N ALA A 100 -10.51 15.44 -16.44
CA ALA A 100 -10.01 14.20 -17.03
C ALA A 100 -10.97 13.62 -18.09
N LYS A 101 -12.29 13.68 -17.86
CA LYS A 101 -13.30 13.27 -18.85
C LYS A 101 -13.22 14.10 -20.13
N LYS A 102 -13.18 15.43 -20.00
CA LYS A 102 -13.08 16.32 -21.16
C LYS A 102 -11.83 16.07 -21.97
N ILE A 103 -10.70 15.81 -21.29
CA ILE A 103 -9.44 15.46 -21.95
C ILE A 103 -9.56 14.10 -22.66
N ALA A 104 -10.06 13.07 -21.99
CA ALA A 104 -10.23 11.74 -22.58
C ALA A 104 -11.15 11.76 -23.80
N ASP A 105 -12.30 12.47 -23.70
CA ASP A 105 -13.25 12.67 -24.80
C ASP A 105 -12.60 13.40 -25.99
N GLY A 106 -11.83 14.47 -25.73
CA GLY A 106 -11.09 15.20 -26.76
C GLY A 106 -9.96 14.39 -27.41
N LEU A 107 -9.36 13.47 -26.69
CA LEU A 107 -8.38 12.51 -27.20
C LEU A 107 -9.06 11.34 -27.95
N GLY A 108 -10.36 11.11 -27.75
CA GLY A 108 -11.11 9.96 -28.26
C GLY A 108 -10.69 8.65 -27.57
N LYS A 109 -10.27 8.73 -26.30
CA LYS A 109 -9.82 7.60 -25.48
C LYS A 109 -10.80 7.32 -24.34
N GLU A 110 -10.82 6.09 -23.84
CA GLU A 110 -11.57 5.70 -22.65
C GLU A 110 -10.83 6.15 -21.39
N LEU A 111 -11.52 6.88 -20.49
CA LEU A 111 -10.94 7.34 -19.23
C LEU A 111 -10.83 6.19 -18.23
N VAL A 112 -9.64 5.97 -17.71
CA VAL A 112 -9.36 5.01 -16.64
C VAL A 112 -8.75 5.77 -15.46
N ILE A 113 -9.47 5.83 -14.33
CA ILE A 113 -8.96 6.47 -13.12
C ILE A 113 -8.13 5.46 -12.31
N VAL A 114 -6.89 5.82 -12.03
CA VAL A 114 -5.93 5.01 -11.27
C VAL A 114 -5.63 5.73 -9.95
N LYS A 115 -6.16 5.23 -8.85
CA LYS A 115 -5.89 5.80 -7.52
C LYS A 115 -4.45 5.53 -7.12
N VAL A 116 -3.69 6.58 -6.79
CA VAL A 116 -2.27 6.53 -6.42
C VAL A 116 -2.03 7.47 -5.24
N GLN A 117 -1.24 7.07 -4.25
CA GLN A 117 -0.80 7.97 -3.17
C GLN A 117 0.02 9.13 -3.74
N TRP A 118 -0.05 10.32 -3.11
CA TRP A 118 0.60 11.54 -3.59
C TRP A 118 2.06 11.35 -4.02
N ASP A 119 2.88 10.81 -3.13
CA ASP A 119 4.31 10.57 -3.40
C ASP A 119 4.58 9.51 -4.50
N GLY A 120 3.55 8.75 -4.87
CA GLY A 120 3.60 7.74 -5.93
C GLY A 120 3.20 8.25 -7.31
N LEU A 121 2.61 9.45 -7.45
CA LEU A 121 2.08 9.96 -8.72
C LEU A 121 3.17 10.15 -9.78
N VAL A 122 4.23 10.89 -9.45
CA VAL A 122 5.36 11.11 -10.38
C VAL A 122 6.06 9.79 -10.74
N PRO A 123 6.42 8.92 -9.80
CA PRO A 123 6.93 7.58 -10.14
C PRO A 123 5.99 6.74 -11.00
N ALA A 124 4.67 6.80 -10.78
CA ALA A 124 3.69 6.07 -11.58
C ALA A 124 3.61 6.60 -13.02
N LEU A 125 3.71 7.93 -13.19
CA LEU A 125 3.77 8.58 -14.50
C LEU A 125 5.03 8.20 -15.26
N GLN A 126 6.20 8.33 -14.62
CA GLN A 126 7.50 8.00 -15.21
C GLN A 126 7.62 6.51 -15.59
N SER A 127 7.04 5.63 -14.77
CA SER A 127 7.01 4.19 -15.05
C SER A 127 5.98 3.78 -16.10
N GLY A 128 5.14 4.71 -16.58
CA GLY A 128 4.09 4.43 -17.56
C GLY A 128 2.91 3.63 -16.98
N THR A 129 2.75 3.57 -15.67
CA THR A 129 1.58 2.98 -15.01
C THR A 129 0.34 3.85 -15.23
N ILE A 130 0.54 5.16 -15.37
CA ILE A 130 -0.45 6.17 -15.73
C ILE A 130 0.07 7.02 -16.89
N ASP A 131 -0.82 7.65 -17.64
CA ASP A 131 -0.48 8.49 -18.80
C ASP A 131 -0.41 9.97 -18.42
N ALA A 132 -1.21 10.39 -17.44
CA ALA A 132 -1.25 11.75 -16.94
C ALA A 132 -1.50 11.77 -15.42
N VAL A 133 -1.07 12.85 -14.77
CA VAL A 133 -1.44 13.21 -13.38
C VAL A 133 -2.41 14.38 -13.45
N ILE A 134 -3.66 14.16 -13.01
CA ILE A 134 -4.68 15.21 -12.86
C ILE A 134 -5.17 15.14 -11.41
N ALA A 135 -4.51 15.88 -10.52
CA ALA A 135 -4.59 15.66 -9.08
C ALA A 135 -4.40 16.95 -8.25
N GLY A 136 -4.85 18.09 -8.75
CA GLY A 136 -4.60 19.36 -8.05
C GLY A 136 -3.10 19.70 -7.99
N MET A 137 -2.30 19.28 -8.96
CA MET A 137 -0.84 19.35 -8.89
C MET A 137 -0.31 20.65 -9.47
N SER A 138 0.46 21.41 -8.67
CA SER A 138 1.15 22.62 -9.14
C SER A 138 2.42 22.28 -9.91
N PRO A 139 2.69 23.00 -11.03
CA PRO A 139 3.85 22.78 -11.90
C PRO A 139 5.11 23.48 -11.37
N THR A 140 5.54 23.13 -10.15
CA THR A 140 6.75 23.74 -9.52
C THR A 140 8.01 23.46 -10.33
N GLU A 141 9.03 24.32 -10.19
CA GLU A 141 10.30 24.18 -10.89
C GLU A 141 10.96 22.81 -10.66
N GLU A 142 10.94 22.31 -9.42
CA GLU A 142 11.47 21.00 -9.07
C GLU A 142 10.76 19.83 -9.79
N ARG A 143 9.45 19.95 -10.00
CA ARG A 143 8.66 18.94 -10.71
C ARG A 143 8.90 19.01 -12.23
N ARG A 144 9.06 20.22 -12.79
CA ARG A 144 9.37 20.43 -14.20
C ARG A 144 10.73 19.82 -14.61
N GLU A 145 11.64 19.63 -13.64
CA GLU A 145 12.88 18.86 -13.91
C GLU A 145 12.62 17.37 -14.15
N GLN A 146 11.51 16.85 -13.67
CA GLN A 146 11.19 15.42 -13.69
C GLN A 146 10.10 15.02 -14.70
N ILE A 147 9.13 15.91 -14.93
CA ILE A 147 7.96 15.68 -15.79
C ILE A 147 7.61 16.98 -16.52
N ASP A 148 6.91 16.89 -17.65
CA ASP A 148 6.36 18.04 -18.35
C ASP A 148 4.96 18.37 -17.80
N PHE A 149 4.52 19.61 -17.99
CA PHE A 149 3.22 20.08 -17.58
C PHE A 149 2.50 20.77 -18.73
N THR A 150 1.19 20.62 -18.76
CA THR A 150 0.30 21.36 -19.66
C THR A 150 0.16 22.82 -19.22
N ASP A 151 -0.60 23.60 -19.99
CA ASP A 151 -1.17 24.85 -19.51
C ASP A 151 -2.05 24.60 -18.28
N ALA A 152 -2.19 25.62 -17.41
CA ALA A 152 -2.99 25.52 -16.22
C ALA A 152 -4.49 25.32 -16.53
N TYR A 153 -5.12 24.37 -15.83
CA TYR A 153 -6.56 24.18 -15.87
C TYR A 153 -7.29 24.80 -14.68
N TYR A 154 -6.56 25.22 -13.66
CA TYR A 154 -7.07 25.97 -12.49
C TYR A 154 -6.00 26.88 -11.92
N GLU A 155 -6.41 27.93 -11.20
CA GLU A 155 -5.54 28.83 -10.44
C GLU A 155 -6.24 29.18 -9.14
N SER A 156 -5.51 29.19 -8.02
CA SER A 156 -6.09 29.40 -6.70
C SER A 156 -5.17 30.19 -5.78
N ASP A 157 -5.77 30.94 -4.86
CA ASP A 157 -5.07 31.60 -3.77
C ASP A 157 -4.79 30.63 -2.62
N LEU A 158 -3.71 30.92 -1.86
CA LEU A 158 -3.39 30.20 -0.64
C LEU A 158 -4.13 30.78 0.56
N VAL A 159 -4.64 29.88 1.38
CA VAL A 159 -5.34 30.18 2.64
C VAL A 159 -4.73 29.39 3.79
N VAL A 160 -5.06 29.78 5.02
CA VAL A 160 -4.79 28.95 6.21
C VAL A 160 -6.10 28.51 6.82
N VAL A 161 -6.31 27.19 6.89
CA VAL A 161 -7.47 26.63 7.60
C VAL A 161 -7.12 26.53 9.08
N THR A 162 -7.99 27.05 9.95
CA THR A 162 -7.83 27.09 11.41
C THR A 162 -9.15 26.80 12.11
N ARG A 163 -9.15 26.62 13.44
CA ARG A 163 -10.39 26.50 14.22
C ARG A 163 -11.01 27.87 14.47
N LYS A 164 -12.34 27.94 14.55
CA LYS A 164 -13.08 29.18 14.87
C LYS A 164 -12.76 29.74 16.26
N ASP A 165 -12.43 28.88 17.22
CA ASP A 165 -12.04 29.25 18.57
C ASP A 165 -10.55 29.60 18.72
N SER A 166 -9.79 29.47 17.64
CA SER A 166 -8.36 29.78 17.61
C SER A 166 -8.14 31.30 17.72
N PRO A 167 -7.08 31.75 18.43
CA PRO A 167 -6.68 33.18 18.44
C PRO A 167 -6.26 33.68 17.05
N PHE A 168 -6.10 32.80 16.08
CA PHE A 168 -5.67 33.10 14.71
C PHE A 168 -6.84 33.14 13.71
N ALA A 169 -8.10 32.91 14.15
CA ALA A 169 -9.27 32.81 13.27
C ALA A 169 -9.56 34.12 12.48
N ASP A 170 -9.23 35.26 13.06
CA ASP A 170 -9.48 36.59 12.46
C ASP A 170 -8.22 37.20 11.82
N ALA A 171 -7.16 36.39 11.59
CA ALA A 171 -5.93 36.87 10.96
C ALA A 171 -6.21 37.43 9.55
N ARG A 172 -5.52 38.51 9.16
CA ARG A 172 -5.64 39.15 7.84
C ARG A 172 -4.31 39.30 7.12
N ASN A 173 -3.22 39.09 7.81
CA ASN A 173 -1.86 39.13 7.27
C ASN A 173 -1.01 38.02 7.90
N LEU A 174 0.16 37.74 7.31
CA LEU A 174 1.06 36.68 7.80
C LEU A 174 1.59 36.96 9.21
N SER A 175 1.72 38.24 9.63
CA SER A 175 2.22 38.59 10.96
C SER A 175 1.22 38.23 12.06
N ASP A 176 -0.07 38.22 11.78
CA ASP A 176 -1.12 37.83 12.72
C ASP A 176 -1.03 36.34 13.09
N LEU A 177 -0.37 35.50 12.25
CA LEU A 177 -0.10 34.11 12.50
C LEU A 177 1.20 33.83 13.25
N SER A 178 1.87 34.90 13.79
CA SER A 178 3.10 34.73 14.56
C SER A 178 2.91 33.79 15.73
N ASN A 179 3.86 32.85 15.92
CA ASN A 179 3.88 31.80 16.93
C ASN A 179 2.79 30.70 16.74
N ALA A 180 1.98 30.74 15.69
CA ALA A 180 1.05 29.67 15.37
C ALA A 180 1.81 28.39 14.97
N LYS A 181 1.25 27.25 15.35
CA LYS A 181 1.72 25.92 14.93
C LYS A 181 1.11 25.59 13.57
N ILE A 182 1.88 25.82 12.53
CA ILE A 182 1.40 25.65 11.14
C ILE A 182 2.11 24.48 10.46
N THR A 183 1.34 23.69 9.70
CA THR A 183 1.85 22.64 8.83
C THR A 183 1.29 22.74 7.41
N ALA A 184 1.71 21.84 6.54
CA ALA A 184 1.13 21.61 5.22
C ALA A 184 1.41 20.18 4.75
N GLN A 185 0.89 19.81 3.58
CA GLN A 185 1.15 18.51 3.00
C GLN A 185 2.63 18.37 2.60
N GLN A 186 3.19 17.18 2.86
CA GLN A 186 4.57 16.87 2.49
C GLN A 186 4.76 16.90 0.96
N SER A 187 5.98 17.20 0.52
CA SER A 187 6.35 17.26 -0.89
C SER A 187 5.50 18.27 -1.71
N THR A 188 5.01 19.35 -1.03
CA THR A 188 4.30 20.45 -1.68
C THR A 188 4.95 21.80 -1.37
N PHE A 189 4.76 22.77 -2.25
CA PHE A 189 5.24 24.14 -2.02
C PHE A 189 4.50 24.82 -0.84
N HIS A 190 3.29 24.38 -0.50
CA HIS A 190 2.55 24.85 0.67
C HIS A 190 3.37 24.75 1.96
N TYR A 191 4.22 23.73 2.08
CA TYR A 191 5.08 23.56 3.25
C TYR A 191 6.23 24.57 3.25
N THR A 192 6.74 24.97 2.09
CA THR A 192 7.85 25.93 1.99
C THR A 192 7.41 27.36 2.29
N VAL A 193 6.21 27.76 1.87
CA VAL A 193 5.70 29.12 2.09
C VAL A 193 5.44 29.44 3.57
N ILE A 194 5.30 28.43 4.44
CA ILE A 194 5.14 28.61 5.89
C ILE A 194 6.29 29.45 6.50
N ASP A 195 7.49 29.35 5.95
CA ASP A 195 8.68 30.08 6.41
C ASP A 195 8.54 31.61 6.27
N GLN A 196 7.54 32.10 5.53
CA GLN A 196 7.23 33.53 5.40
C GLN A 196 6.46 34.08 6.61
N ILE A 197 5.86 33.21 7.44
CA ILE A 197 5.16 33.64 8.65
C ILE A 197 6.18 34.00 9.75
N PRO A 198 6.19 35.22 10.27
CA PRO A 198 7.17 35.60 11.29
C PRO A 198 7.06 34.78 12.57
N ASN A 199 8.16 34.23 13.07
CA ASN A 199 8.22 33.43 14.30
C ASN A 199 7.27 32.22 14.34
N VAL A 200 6.85 31.69 13.19
CA VAL A 200 5.98 30.51 13.12
C VAL A 200 6.59 29.31 13.83
N GLN A 201 5.75 28.53 14.48
CA GLN A 201 6.12 27.18 14.92
C GLN A 201 5.78 26.22 13.76
N LYS A 202 6.74 26.06 12.84
CA LYS A 202 6.58 25.18 11.69
C LYS A 202 6.60 23.73 12.16
N GLU A 203 5.43 23.10 12.15
CA GLU A 203 5.27 21.69 12.51
C GLU A 203 5.71 20.79 11.36
N GLN A 204 5.93 19.51 11.65
CA GLN A 204 6.34 18.54 10.64
C GLN A 204 5.28 18.39 9.55
N ALA A 205 5.69 18.35 8.28
CA ALA A 205 4.80 18.13 7.14
C ALA A 205 4.01 16.83 7.30
N MET A 206 2.74 16.86 6.93
CA MET A 206 1.83 15.73 7.04
C MET A 206 1.57 15.08 5.68
N LYS A 207 1.18 13.81 5.68
CA LYS A 207 1.05 13.02 4.48
C LYS A 207 -0.11 13.49 3.58
N ASP A 208 -1.24 13.80 4.17
CA ASP A 208 -2.48 14.13 3.47
C ASP A 208 -3.35 15.13 4.27
N PHE A 209 -4.37 15.69 3.60
CA PHE A 209 -5.27 16.66 4.19
C PHE A 209 -6.11 16.09 5.33
N SER A 210 -6.47 14.80 5.29
CA SER A 210 -7.22 14.14 6.37
C SER A 210 -6.45 14.12 7.68
N ALA A 211 -5.13 13.86 7.63
CA ALA A 211 -4.26 13.93 8.79
C ALA A 211 -4.13 15.36 9.34
N MET A 212 -4.04 16.36 8.46
CA MET A 212 -3.97 17.78 8.86
C MET A 212 -5.27 18.24 9.53
N ARG A 213 -6.42 17.92 8.96
CA ARG A 213 -7.74 18.26 9.55
C ARG A 213 -7.93 17.62 10.92
N THR A 214 -7.53 16.35 11.09
CA THR A 214 -7.58 15.67 12.38
C THR A 214 -6.67 16.32 13.41
N SER A 215 -5.44 16.69 13.02
CA SER A 215 -4.49 17.34 13.90
C SER A 215 -4.96 18.75 14.29
N LEU A 216 -5.64 19.45 13.38
CA LEU A 216 -6.26 20.73 13.64
C LEU A 216 -7.43 20.61 14.61
N ALA A 217 -8.36 19.68 14.37
CA ALA A 217 -9.52 19.43 15.23
C ALA A 217 -9.11 19.01 16.64
N SER A 218 -8.03 18.22 16.79
CA SER A 218 -7.49 17.82 18.10
C SER A 218 -6.61 18.87 18.79
N GLY A 219 -6.35 20.02 18.15
CA GLY A 219 -5.53 21.09 18.71
C GLY A 219 -4.02 20.80 18.74
N VAL A 220 -3.55 19.80 18.01
CA VAL A 220 -2.11 19.51 17.85
C VAL A 220 -1.43 20.60 17.03
N ILE A 221 -2.13 21.10 15.99
CA ILE A 221 -1.73 22.27 15.19
C ILE A 221 -2.76 23.39 15.33
N ASP A 222 -2.35 24.61 15.01
CA ASP A 222 -3.23 25.78 15.00
C ASP A 222 -3.79 26.07 13.61
N GLY A 223 -3.12 25.59 12.55
CA GLY A 223 -3.58 25.73 11.18
C GLY A 223 -2.74 24.94 10.19
N TYR A 224 -3.25 24.84 8.96
CA TYR A 224 -2.50 24.30 7.82
C TYR A 224 -2.72 25.15 6.57
N VAL A 225 -1.70 25.20 5.71
CA VAL A 225 -1.76 25.91 4.43
C VAL A 225 -2.42 25.04 3.39
N SER A 226 -3.31 25.62 2.59
CA SER A 226 -4.09 24.96 1.56
C SER A 226 -4.49 25.93 0.46
N GLU A 227 -5.01 25.41 -0.66
CA GLU A 227 -5.73 26.23 -1.65
C GLU A 227 -7.14 26.57 -1.16
N ARG A 228 -7.65 27.69 -1.65
CA ARG A 228 -8.96 28.22 -1.27
C ARG A 228 -10.12 27.22 -1.45
N PRO A 229 -10.25 26.43 -2.56
CA PRO A 229 -11.32 25.44 -2.70
C PRO A 229 -11.33 24.38 -1.61
N GLU A 230 -10.15 23.91 -1.20
CA GLU A 230 -10.02 22.98 -0.07
C GLU A 230 -10.44 23.63 1.24
N GLY A 231 -10.02 24.89 1.48
CA GLY A 231 -10.45 25.66 2.64
C GLY A 231 -11.97 25.79 2.73
N ILE A 232 -12.66 26.07 1.63
CA ILE A 232 -14.13 26.11 1.56
C ILE A 232 -14.71 24.73 1.90
N THR A 233 -14.15 23.68 1.35
CA THR A 233 -14.57 22.30 1.61
C THR A 233 -14.41 21.91 3.08
N ALA A 234 -13.25 22.16 3.66
CA ALA A 234 -12.96 21.83 5.06
C ALA A 234 -13.89 22.56 6.04
N THR A 235 -14.17 23.85 5.77
CA THR A 235 -15.06 24.68 6.60
C THR A 235 -16.54 24.34 6.41
N GLY A 236 -16.93 23.88 5.22
CA GLY A 236 -18.26 23.36 4.95
C GLY A 236 -18.52 22.02 5.63
N ALA A 237 -17.54 21.13 5.64
CA ALA A 237 -17.64 19.82 6.26
C ALA A 237 -17.54 19.84 7.80
N ASN A 238 -16.87 20.83 8.36
CA ASN A 238 -16.73 20.97 9.81
C ASN A 238 -17.04 22.42 10.26
N PRO A 239 -18.19 22.65 10.91
CA PRO A 239 -18.60 23.98 11.34
C PRO A 239 -17.68 24.63 12.40
N ASP A 240 -16.80 23.87 13.05
CA ASP A 240 -15.82 24.40 14.03
C ASP A 240 -14.55 24.96 13.36
N LEU A 241 -14.40 24.77 12.05
CA LEU A 241 -13.29 25.28 11.27
C LEU A 241 -13.65 26.62 10.61
N THR A 242 -12.64 27.40 10.33
CA THR A 242 -12.69 28.64 9.53
C THR A 242 -11.46 28.73 8.65
N MET A 243 -11.54 29.58 7.65
CA MET A 243 -10.46 29.83 6.70
C MET A 243 -10.00 31.28 6.86
N VAL A 244 -8.69 31.46 7.00
CA VAL A 244 -8.04 32.78 6.99
C VAL A 244 -7.77 33.15 5.55
N GLU A 245 -8.45 34.21 5.09
CA GLU A 245 -8.18 34.87 3.81
C GLU A 245 -7.41 36.16 4.08
N PHE A 246 -6.28 36.33 3.40
CA PHE A 246 -5.41 37.46 3.59
C PHE A 246 -5.91 38.70 2.82
N ASP A 247 -5.62 39.90 3.36
CA ASP A 247 -5.84 41.14 2.63
C ASP A 247 -4.91 41.21 1.41
N GLU A 248 -5.27 42.00 0.40
CA GLU A 248 -4.52 42.09 -0.86
C GLU A 248 -3.05 42.49 -0.60
N GLY A 249 -2.13 41.61 -1.02
CA GLY A 249 -0.69 41.77 -0.84
C GLY A 249 -0.14 41.41 0.53
N GLU A 250 -0.98 41.01 1.50
CA GLU A 250 -0.57 40.65 2.87
C GLU A 250 -0.45 39.12 3.08
N GLY A 251 -0.74 38.31 2.05
CA GLY A 251 -0.65 36.87 2.05
C GLY A 251 0.72 36.32 1.62
N PHE A 252 0.76 35.02 1.37
CA PHE A 252 1.98 34.38 0.93
C PHE A 252 2.48 34.91 -0.41
N GLN A 253 3.78 35.16 -0.49
CA GLN A 253 4.45 35.46 -1.76
C GLN A 253 4.78 34.16 -2.47
N THR A 254 4.24 33.94 -3.66
CA THR A 254 4.43 32.75 -4.47
C THR A 254 4.88 33.12 -5.88
N ASN A 255 5.57 32.18 -6.57
CA ASN A 255 5.69 32.36 -8.00
C ASN A 255 4.31 32.17 -8.65
N PRO A 256 3.99 32.89 -9.72
CA PRO A 256 2.70 32.72 -10.41
C PRO A 256 2.40 31.27 -10.82
N GLU A 257 3.44 30.49 -11.10
CA GLU A 257 3.30 29.09 -11.50
C GLU A 257 2.97 28.16 -10.32
N ASP A 258 3.35 28.50 -9.09
CA ASP A 258 3.12 27.66 -7.91
C ASP A 258 1.64 27.59 -7.52
N VAL A 259 0.87 28.66 -7.78
CA VAL A 259 -0.57 28.74 -7.51
C VAL A 259 -1.44 28.21 -8.65
N GLN A 260 -0.80 27.82 -9.76
CA GLN A 260 -1.47 27.16 -10.88
C GLN A 260 -1.58 25.65 -10.63
N VAL A 261 -2.61 25.07 -11.20
CA VAL A 261 -2.82 23.63 -11.23
C VAL A 261 -2.79 23.16 -12.68
N ALA A 262 -1.89 22.22 -12.99
CA ALA A 262 -1.67 21.75 -14.36
C ALA A 262 -1.59 20.21 -14.42
N ILE A 263 -1.79 19.67 -15.62
CA ILE A 263 -1.70 18.22 -15.85
C ILE A 263 -0.24 17.83 -16.02
N GLY A 264 0.23 16.90 -15.16
CA GLY A 264 1.57 16.33 -15.29
C GLY A 264 1.61 15.25 -16.38
N MET A 265 2.59 15.34 -17.28
CA MET A 265 2.82 14.42 -18.39
C MET A 265 4.26 13.91 -18.36
N ARG A 266 4.54 12.76 -19.00
CA ARG A 266 5.93 12.32 -19.18
C ARG A 266 6.71 13.34 -20.01
N GLN A 267 8.00 13.46 -19.75
CA GLN A 267 8.86 14.36 -20.55
C GLN A 267 8.82 13.98 -22.04
N GLY A 268 8.52 14.98 -22.88
CA GLY A 268 8.43 14.81 -24.32
C GLY A 268 7.22 13.99 -24.80
N ASP A 269 6.16 13.90 -23.99
CA ASP A 269 4.93 13.17 -24.37
C ASP A 269 4.27 13.82 -25.60
N PRO A 270 3.97 13.06 -26.67
CA PRO A 270 3.42 13.60 -27.89
C PRO A 270 2.00 14.17 -27.77
N ASP A 271 1.23 13.75 -26.74
CA ASP A 271 -0.15 14.20 -26.54
C ASP A 271 -0.22 15.56 -25.80
N LEU A 272 0.90 16.11 -25.28
CA LEU A 272 0.93 17.33 -24.48
C LEU A 272 0.29 18.53 -25.19
N GLU A 273 0.71 18.82 -26.42
CA GLU A 273 0.16 19.94 -27.22
C GLU A 273 -1.33 19.75 -27.50
N ARG A 274 -1.74 18.52 -27.81
CA ARG A 274 -3.15 18.20 -28.04
C ARG A 274 -3.99 18.38 -26.78
N ILE A 275 -3.45 18.04 -25.62
CA ILE A 275 -4.13 18.26 -24.33
C ILE A 275 -4.25 19.77 -24.05
N ASN A 276 -3.22 20.57 -24.33
CA ASN A 276 -3.29 22.03 -24.23
C ASN A 276 -4.39 22.62 -25.14
N GLU A 277 -4.51 22.14 -26.38
CA GLU A 277 -5.60 22.53 -27.28
C GLU A 277 -6.98 22.23 -26.66
N ILE A 278 -7.15 21.07 -26.01
CA ILE A 278 -8.40 20.69 -25.35
C ILE A 278 -8.65 21.60 -24.13
N ILE A 279 -7.64 21.84 -23.27
CA ILE A 279 -7.74 22.72 -22.11
C ILE A 279 -8.18 24.14 -22.54
N ALA A 280 -7.64 24.65 -23.64
CA ALA A 280 -8.01 25.96 -24.20
C ALA A 280 -9.48 26.06 -24.64
N THR A 281 -10.15 24.94 -24.90
CA THR A 281 -11.58 24.94 -25.23
C THR A 281 -12.48 25.08 -23.99
N ILE A 282 -11.96 24.82 -22.79
CA ILE A 282 -12.72 24.92 -21.54
C ILE A 282 -12.66 26.38 -21.07
N SER A 283 -13.77 27.10 -21.17
CA SER A 283 -13.82 28.51 -20.77
C SER A 283 -13.62 28.68 -19.25
N GLU A 284 -13.21 29.87 -18.81
CA GLU A 284 -13.05 30.18 -17.39
C GLU A 284 -14.38 30.07 -16.62
N ASP A 285 -15.49 30.53 -17.23
CA ASP A 285 -16.82 30.36 -16.64
C ASP A 285 -17.17 28.89 -16.42
N GLU A 286 -16.85 28.02 -17.38
CA GLU A 286 -17.09 26.58 -17.29
C GLU A 286 -16.20 25.93 -16.23
N ARG A 287 -14.93 26.34 -16.09
CA ARG A 287 -14.02 25.86 -15.03
C ARG A 287 -14.55 26.24 -13.65
N THR A 288 -15.04 27.47 -13.51
CA THR A 288 -15.66 27.97 -12.27
C THR A 288 -16.93 27.18 -11.93
N GLU A 289 -17.82 26.94 -12.90
CA GLU A 289 -19.04 26.15 -12.69
C GLU A 289 -18.73 24.70 -12.28
N LEU A 290 -17.72 24.09 -12.90
CA LEU A 290 -17.28 22.74 -12.54
C LEU A 290 -16.72 22.67 -11.11
N MET A 291 -15.94 23.67 -10.67
CA MET A 291 -15.41 23.74 -9.33
C MET A 291 -16.54 23.99 -8.31
N ASP A 292 -17.43 24.94 -8.57
CA ASP A 292 -18.59 25.21 -7.71
C ASP A 292 -19.49 23.99 -7.55
N THR A 293 -19.65 23.23 -8.63
CA THR A 293 -20.39 21.96 -8.62
C THR A 293 -19.67 20.92 -7.75
N ALA A 294 -18.36 20.77 -7.92
CA ALA A 294 -17.56 19.85 -7.12
C ALA A 294 -17.60 20.18 -5.62
N ILE A 295 -17.57 21.47 -5.25
CA ILE A 295 -17.70 21.92 -3.85
C ILE A 295 -19.06 21.51 -3.27
N LYS A 296 -20.15 21.58 -4.07
CA LYS A 296 -21.52 21.25 -3.61
C LYS A 296 -21.79 19.75 -3.55
N GLU A 297 -21.20 18.98 -4.46
CA GLU A 297 -21.49 17.56 -4.66
C GLU A 297 -20.56 16.61 -3.87
N GLN A 298 -19.53 17.16 -3.21
CA GLN A 298 -18.63 16.34 -2.41
C GLN A 298 -19.37 15.61 -1.28
N PRO A 299 -18.97 14.38 -0.91
CA PRO A 299 -19.69 13.57 0.09
C PRO A 299 -19.83 14.20 1.46
N ALA A 300 -18.91 15.10 1.83
CA ALA A 300 -18.93 15.80 3.12
C ALA A 300 -19.62 17.17 3.08
N ALA A 301 -20.23 17.56 1.94
CA ALA A 301 -21.05 18.76 1.90
C ALA A 301 -22.27 18.58 2.83
N VAL A 302 -22.38 19.44 3.84
CA VAL A 302 -23.56 19.45 4.72
C VAL A 302 -24.76 19.81 3.83
N GLU A 303 -25.76 18.92 3.75
CA GLU A 303 -27.07 19.32 3.24
C GLU A 303 -27.51 20.54 4.04
N GLU A 304 -27.84 21.67 3.39
CA GLU A 304 -28.41 22.84 4.03
C GLU A 304 -29.64 22.38 4.83
N VAL A 305 -29.48 22.29 6.16
CA VAL A 305 -30.62 22.02 7.05
C VAL A 305 -31.55 23.23 6.91
N PRO A 306 -32.82 23.06 6.51
CA PRO A 306 -33.73 24.18 6.40
C PRO A 306 -33.81 24.91 7.74
N ASP A 307 -33.61 26.24 7.71
CA ASP A 307 -33.70 27.12 8.88
C ASP A 307 -34.89 26.75 9.76
N GLY A 308 -34.65 26.16 10.95
CA GLY A 308 -35.70 25.99 11.92
C GLY A 308 -35.54 24.88 12.97
N GLU A 309 -34.63 23.93 12.82
CA GLU A 309 -34.42 22.91 13.85
C GLU A 309 -33.02 23.01 14.45
N THR A 310 -32.92 23.63 15.62
CA THR A 310 -31.74 23.53 16.51
C THR A 310 -31.64 22.09 16.97
N ALA A 311 -30.75 21.31 16.33
CA ALA A 311 -30.40 20.00 16.84
C ALA A 311 -29.63 20.17 18.15
N GLU A 312 -30.32 20.00 19.27
CA GLU A 312 -29.67 19.70 20.55
C GLU A 312 -28.96 18.34 20.40
N SER A 313 -27.67 18.36 20.08
CA SER A 313 -26.86 17.16 20.02
C SER A 313 -26.65 16.63 21.44
N ASN A 314 -27.38 15.56 21.80
CA ASN A 314 -26.96 14.65 22.86
C ASN A 314 -25.64 13.99 22.41
N SER A 315 -24.54 14.40 22.99
CA SER A 315 -23.17 14.03 22.57
C SER A 315 -22.87 12.53 22.54
N ASP A 316 -23.65 11.71 23.27
CA ASP A 316 -23.44 10.25 23.31
C ASP A 316 -24.25 9.48 22.23
N GLU A 317 -25.38 10.01 21.78
CA GLU A 317 -26.13 9.41 20.65
C GLU A 317 -25.47 9.74 19.31
N GLY A 318 -24.78 10.87 19.21
CA GLY A 318 -24.05 11.30 18.01
C GLY A 318 -22.89 10.37 17.66
N LEU A 319 -22.03 10.04 18.62
CA LEU A 319 -20.83 9.20 18.36
C LEU A 319 -21.20 7.78 17.87
N LEU A 320 -22.20 7.14 18.46
CA LEU A 320 -22.63 5.80 18.04
C LEU A 320 -23.30 5.81 16.67
N SER A 321 -24.02 6.88 16.33
CA SER A 321 -24.60 7.06 14.99
C SER A 321 -23.52 7.22 13.94
N ASP A 322 -22.43 7.97 14.22
CA ASP A 322 -21.30 8.13 13.31
C ASP A 322 -20.63 6.80 12.96
N PHE A 323 -20.33 5.96 13.97
CA PHE A 323 -19.78 4.63 13.75
C PHE A 323 -20.67 3.76 12.87
N ARG A 324 -21.99 3.84 13.08
CA ARG A 324 -22.96 3.08 12.31
C ARG A 324 -23.01 3.57 10.86
N ASN A 325 -23.10 4.87 10.66
CA ASN A 325 -23.14 5.47 9.32
C ASN A 325 -21.88 5.10 8.51
N ILE A 326 -20.70 5.18 9.13
CA ILE A 326 -19.44 4.76 8.49
C ILE A 326 -19.48 3.27 8.09
N LEU A 327 -20.01 2.40 8.95
CA LEU A 327 -20.12 0.98 8.65
C LEU A 327 -21.16 0.69 7.56
N ASP A 328 -22.27 1.40 7.56
CA ASP A 328 -23.32 1.24 6.55
C ASP A 328 -22.83 1.70 5.18
N GLU A 329 -22.04 2.79 5.12
CA GLU A 329 -21.53 3.37 3.88
C GLU A 329 -20.26 2.68 3.38
N TYR A 330 -19.24 2.49 4.24
CA TYR A 330 -17.92 1.98 3.85
C TYR A 330 -17.67 0.53 4.24
N GLY A 331 -18.63 -0.15 4.88
CA GLY A 331 -18.45 -1.53 5.37
C GLY A 331 -18.06 -2.53 4.29
N ILE A 332 -18.55 -2.38 3.08
CA ILE A 332 -18.16 -3.21 1.92
C ILE A 332 -16.68 -3.00 1.54
N LEU A 333 -16.19 -1.75 1.59
CA LEU A 333 -14.78 -1.44 1.32
C LEU A 333 -13.89 -2.10 2.39
N PHE A 334 -14.24 -1.96 3.67
CA PHE A 334 -13.51 -2.60 4.76
C PHE A 334 -13.50 -4.11 4.66
N LEU A 335 -14.62 -4.73 4.27
CA LEU A 335 -14.71 -6.18 4.08
C LEU A 335 -13.79 -6.67 2.94
N ARG A 336 -13.77 -5.97 1.80
CA ARG A 336 -12.89 -6.27 0.66
C ARG A 336 -11.43 -6.08 1.03
N GLY A 337 -11.09 -4.94 1.67
CA GLY A 337 -9.75 -4.68 2.16
C GLY A 337 -9.28 -5.76 3.14
N THR A 338 -10.14 -6.18 4.07
CA THR A 338 -9.90 -7.30 5.00
C THR A 338 -9.61 -8.61 4.26
N GLY A 339 -10.41 -8.93 3.25
CA GLY A 339 -10.21 -10.13 2.42
C GLY A 339 -8.85 -10.12 1.71
N LEU A 340 -8.47 -8.98 1.14
CA LEU A 340 -7.17 -8.82 0.47
C LEU A 340 -6.01 -8.89 1.46
N THR A 341 -6.11 -8.22 2.61
CA THR A 341 -5.14 -8.31 3.71
C THR A 341 -4.88 -9.76 4.11
N LEU A 342 -5.94 -10.53 4.39
CA LEU A 342 -5.82 -11.94 4.77
C LEU A 342 -5.23 -12.79 3.64
N PHE A 343 -5.66 -12.56 2.40
CA PHE A 343 -5.15 -13.29 1.24
C PHE A 343 -3.64 -13.06 1.08
N ILE A 344 -3.18 -11.80 1.10
CA ILE A 344 -1.75 -11.48 0.98
C ILE A 344 -0.99 -12.10 2.15
N ALA A 345 -1.43 -11.91 3.40
CA ALA A 345 -0.73 -12.40 4.58
C ALA A 345 -0.56 -13.93 4.56
N VAL A 346 -1.64 -14.67 4.32
CA VAL A 346 -1.62 -16.15 4.32
C VAL A 346 -0.83 -16.70 3.14
N PHE A 347 -1.13 -16.24 1.93
CA PHE A 347 -0.46 -16.71 0.72
C PHE A 347 1.05 -16.44 0.77
N SER A 348 1.43 -15.21 1.11
CA SER A 348 2.84 -14.83 1.16
C SER A 348 3.60 -15.53 2.27
N THR A 349 2.96 -15.83 3.41
CA THR A 349 3.60 -16.63 4.46
C THR A 349 3.84 -18.08 3.99
N ILE A 350 2.89 -18.69 3.27
CA ILE A 350 3.06 -20.04 2.72
C ILE A 350 4.21 -20.06 1.71
N VAL A 351 4.23 -19.11 0.77
CA VAL A 351 5.31 -19.01 -0.23
C VAL A 351 6.64 -18.69 0.44
N GLY A 352 6.65 -17.75 1.40
CA GLY A 352 7.83 -17.41 2.19
C GLY A 352 8.39 -18.59 2.99
N LEU A 353 7.52 -19.42 3.59
CA LEU A 353 7.93 -20.66 4.26
C LEU A 353 8.60 -21.63 3.27
N LEU A 354 8.04 -21.79 2.07
CA LEU A 354 8.65 -22.65 1.03
C LEU A 354 10.04 -22.14 0.62
N ILE A 355 10.17 -20.82 0.39
CA ILE A 355 11.46 -20.18 0.11
C ILE A 355 12.42 -20.39 1.28
N GLY A 356 11.96 -20.14 2.50
CA GLY A 356 12.75 -20.31 3.71
C GLY A 356 13.22 -21.75 3.95
N LEU A 357 12.35 -22.74 3.68
CA LEU A 357 12.70 -24.17 3.75
C LEU A 357 13.80 -24.52 2.74
N LEU A 358 13.66 -24.10 1.48
CA LEU A 358 14.66 -24.34 0.43
C LEU A 358 16.02 -23.74 0.82
N ILE A 359 16.03 -22.50 1.28
CA ILE A 359 17.24 -21.79 1.68
C ILE A 359 17.84 -22.42 2.96
N GLY A 360 17.02 -22.69 3.97
CA GLY A 360 17.46 -23.28 5.24
C GLY A 360 18.08 -24.66 5.07
N ILE A 361 17.44 -25.52 4.25
CA ILE A 361 17.97 -26.84 3.91
C ILE A 361 19.28 -26.70 3.13
N PHE A 362 19.34 -25.83 2.11
CA PHE A 362 20.55 -25.62 1.31
C PHE A 362 21.73 -25.15 2.17
N ARG A 363 21.49 -24.20 3.08
CA ARG A 363 22.51 -23.66 3.99
C ARG A 363 22.98 -24.68 5.06
N SER A 364 22.21 -25.75 5.29
CA SER A 364 22.55 -26.84 6.21
C SER A 364 23.28 -28.00 5.54
N LEU A 365 23.48 -27.96 4.21
CA LEU A 365 24.20 -28.99 3.50
C LEU A 365 25.70 -29.01 3.88
N PRO A 366 26.32 -30.20 4.05
CA PRO A 366 27.76 -30.29 4.23
C PRO A 366 28.51 -29.78 3.00
N SER A 367 29.76 -29.39 3.21
CA SER A 367 30.62 -28.93 2.10
C SER A 367 30.79 -30.03 1.06
N ALA A 368 30.59 -29.68 -0.20
CA ALA A 368 30.76 -30.61 -1.32
C ALA A 368 32.19 -31.16 -1.40
N GLU A 369 32.35 -32.43 -1.76
CA GLU A 369 33.64 -33.09 -1.89
C GLU A 369 34.42 -32.58 -3.12
N ASN A 370 33.72 -32.42 -4.24
CA ASN A 370 34.31 -31.92 -5.47
C ASN A 370 34.67 -30.41 -5.36
N PRO A 371 35.92 -30.01 -5.70
CA PRO A 371 36.34 -28.61 -5.60
C PRO A 371 35.46 -27.62 -6.38
N PHE A 372 35.00 -28.00 -7.58
CA PHE A 372 34.12 -27.15 -8.38
C PHE A 372 32.74 -26.98 -7.74
N SER A 373 32.14 -28.08 -7.27
CA SER A 373 30.85 -28.03 -6.54
C SER A 373 30.96 -27.24 -5.25
N ARG A 374 32.09 -27.33 -4.55
CA ARG A 374 32.37 -26.54 -3.34
C ARG A 374 32.48 -25.05 -3.65
N PHE A 375 33.13 -24.70 -4.75
CA PHE A 375 33.21 -23.30 -5.20
C PHE A 375 31.83 -22.74 -5.54
N LEU A 376 31.02 -23.49 -6.31
CA LEU A 376 29.64 -23.10 -6.63
C LEU A 376 28.78 -22.98 -5.36
N GLN A 377 28.88 -23.94 -4.44
CA GLN A 377 28.19 -23.90 -3.14
C GLN A 377 28.53 -22.61 -2.37
N LYS A 378 29.81 -22.19 -2.35
CA LYS A 378 30.22 -20.94 -1.68
C LYS A 378 29.60 -19.70 -2.35
N ILE A 379 29.54 -19.66 -3.69
CA ILE A 379 28.89 -18.55 -4.43
C ILE A 379 27.41 -18.48 -4.03
N VAL A 380 26.68 -19.60 -4.11
CA VAL A 380 25.27 -19.64 -3.76
C VAL A 380 25.06 -19.26 -2.28
N HIS A 381 25.90 -19.73 -1.36
CA HIS A 381 25.84 -19.30 0.05
C HIS A 381 26.03 -17.79 0.19
N GLY A 382 26.99 -17.20 -0.55
CA GLY A 382 27.22 -15.76 -0.55
C GLY A 382 25.99 -14.98 -1.04
N LEU A 383 25.41 -15.39 -2.17
CA LEU A 383 24.21 -14.76 -2.74
C LEU A 383 22.99 -14.88 -1.79
N LEU A 384 22.77 -16.05 -1.19
CA LEU A 384 21.70 -16.24 -0.22
C LEU A 384 21.91 -15.40 1.05
N THR A 385 23.16 -15.24 1.47
CA THR A 385 23.49 -14.36 2.61
C THR A 385 23.15 -12.91 2.27
N ILE A 386 23.56 -12.42 1.09
CA ILE A 386 23.21 -11.06 0.63
C ILE A 386 21.68 -10.88 0.57
N TYR A 387 20.97 -11.85 0.00
CA TYR A 387 19.50 -11.83 -0.03
C TYR A 387 18.91 -11.66 1.37
N ILE A 388 19.33 -12.52 2.32
CA ILE A 388 18.81 -12.48 3.69
C ILE A 388 19.13 -11.15 4.38
N GLU A 389 20.37 -10.67 4.27
CA GLU A 389 20.80 -9.41 4.89
C GLU A 389 20.06 -8.21 4.30
N VAL A 390 19.86 -8.15 2.97
CA VAL A 390 19.15 -7.07 2.30
C VAL A 390 17.68 -7.03 2.74
N PHE A 391 16.97 -8.16 2.64
CA PHE A 391 15.52 -8.17 2.91
C PHE A 391 15.18 -8.10 4.40
N ARG A 392 16.09 -8.48 5.29
CA ARG A 392 15.93 -8.29 6.74
C ARG A 392 16.49 -6.97 7.25
N GLY A 393 17.41 -6.36 6.52
CA GLY A 393 18.09 -5.12 6.90
C GLY A 393 17.44 -3.85 6.36
N THR A 394 16.43 -3.96 5.48
CA THR A 394 15.73 -2.82 4.91
C THR A 394 14.23 -2.83 5.25
N PRO A 395 13.58 -1.66 5.44
CA PRO A 395 12.14 -1.60 5.66
C PRO A 395 11.33 -2.11 4.46
N MET A 396 10.25 -2.86 4.71
CA MET A 396 9.40 -3.42 3.63
C MET A 396 8.79 -2.32 2.73
N ILE A 397 8.50 -1.13 3.27
CA ILE A 397 8.01 0.01 2.48
C ILE A 397 9.02 0.41 1.38
N VAL A 398 10.31 0.46 1.71
CA VAL A 398 11.38 0.78 0.76
C VAL A 398 11.50 -0.33 -0.30
N GLN A 399 11.41 -1.59 0.14
CA GLN A 399 11.42 -2.74 -0.77
C GLN A 399 10.23 -2.67 -1.74
N ALA A 400 9.04 -2.30 -1.26
CA ALA A 400 7.85 -2.15 -2.09
C ALA A 400 8.04 -1.08 -3.17
N MET A 401 8.54 0.09 -2.81
CA MET A 401 8.85 1.18 -3.75
C MET A 401 9.86 0.75 -4.81
N VAL A 402 11.00 0.19 -4.37
CA VAL A 402 12.10 -0.22 -5.28
C VAL A 402 11.67 -1.35 -6.21
N ILE A 403 10.96 -2.36 -5.70
CA ILE A 403 10.54 -3.50 -6.52
C ILE A 403 9.44 -3.07 -7.49
N TYR A 404 8.41 -2.36 -7.03
CA TYR A 404 7.28 -2.01 -7.86
C TYR A 404 7.64 -0.96 -8.92
N TYR A 405 8.08 0.24 -8.50
CA TYR A 405 8.42 1.32 -9.42
C TYR A 405 9.78 1.12 -10.09
N GLY A 406 10.76 0.55 -9.38
CA GLY A 406 12.09 0.32 -9.93
C GLY A 406 12.12 -0.72 -11.03
N THR A 407 11.30 -1.78 -10.97
CA THR A 407 11.19 -2.75 -12.08
C THR A 407 10.53 -2.14 -13.30
N ALA A 408 9.53 -1.29 -13.10
CA ALA A 408 8.89 -0.57 -14.20
C ALA A 408 9.87 0.40 -14.88
N LEU A 409 10.63 1.18 -14.11
CA LEU A 409 11.64 2.12 -14.64
C LEU A 409 12.81 1.41 -15.32
N ALA A 410 13.35 0.33 -14.72
CA ALA A 410 14.57 -0.32 -15.21
C ALA A 410 14.32 -1.29 -16.37
N PHE A 411 13.18 -1.94 -16.41
CA PHE A 411 12.87 -3.04 -17.32
C PHE A 411 11.61 -2.80 -18.19
N GLY A 412 10.89 -1.68 -17.98
CA GLY A 412 9.63 -1.40 -18.68
C GLY A 412 8.51 -2.39 -18.31
N VAL A 413 8.60 -3.07 -17.14
CA VAL A 413 7.64 -4.09 -16.71
C VAL A 413 6.75 -3.51 -15.62
N SER A 414 5.50 -3.20 -15.94
CA SER A 414 4.50 -2.86 -14.94
C SER A 414 3.85 -4.14 -14.39
N MET A 415 3.85 -4.29 -13.08
CA MET A 415 3.22 -5.41 -12.40
C MET A 415 1.83 -5.03 -11.91
N ASN A 416 0.89 -5.97 -11.95
CA ASN A 416 -0.35 -5.81 -11.20
C ASN A 416 -0.03 -5.63 -9.70
N ARG A 417 -0.66 -4.65 -9.03
CA ARG A 417 -0.38 -4.27 -7.63
C ARG A 417 -0.51 -5.44 -6.65
N THR A 418 -1.54 -6.26 -6.81
CA THR A 418 -1.74 -7.45 -5.96
C THR A 418 -0.63 -8.48 -6.18
N VAL A 419 -0.21 -8.71 -7.43
CA VAL A 419 0.90 -9.62 -7.76
C VAL A 419 2.21 -9.08 -7.18
N ALA A 420 2.46 -7.80 -7.30
CA ALA A 420 3.62 -7.15 -6.69
C ALA A 420 3.62 -7.31 -5.16
N ALA A 421 2.46 -7.08 -4.51
CA ALA A 421 2.30 -7.29 -3.07
C ALA A 421 2.62 -8.73 -2.65
N LEU A 422 2.06 -9.72 -3.34
CA LEU A 422 2.34 -11.13 -3.08
C LEU A 422 3.82 -11.46 -3.24
N LEU A 423 4.47 -10.92 -4.28
CA LEU A 423 5.89 -11.12 -4.53
C LEU A 423 6.76 -10.49 -3.42
N ILE A 424 6.52 -9.21 -3.11
CA ILE A 424 7.29 -8.44 -2.13
C ILE A 424 7.21 -9.08 -0.75
N VAL A 425 5.99 -9.36 -0.27
CA VAL A 425 5.79 -9.98 1.05
C VAL A 425 6.34 -11.40 1.08
N SER A 426 6.19 -12.19 0.00
CA SER A 426 6.74 -13.55 -0.06
C SER A 426 8.27 -13.57 0.00
N ILE A 427 8.94 -12.67 -0.71
CA ILE A 427 10.41 -12.55 -0.70
C ILE A 427 10.88 -12.07 0.67
N ASN A 428 10.24 -11.07 1.25
CA ASN A 428 10.56 -10.56 2.57
C ASN A 428 10.39 -11.66 3.63
N THR A 429 9.22 -12.27 3.72
CA THR A 429 8.92 -13.38 4.64
C THR A 429 9.87 -14.57 4.43
N GLY A 430 10.24 -14.87 3.18
CA GLY A 430 11.20 -15.92 2.85
C GLY A 430 12.57 -15.73 3.50
N ALA A 431 13.03 -14.49 3.60
CA ALA A 431 14.29 -14.17 4.27
C ALA A 431 14.18 -14.42 5.79
N TYR A 432 13.09 -14.02 6.45
CA TYR A 432 12.85 -14.32 7.87
C TYR A 432 12.68 -15.82 8.11
N MET A 433 11.87 -16.50 7.28
CA MET A 433 11.64 -17.95 7.38
C MET A 433 12.91 -18.76 7.19
N SER A 434 13.86 -18.31 6.38
CA SER A 434 15.11 -19.01 6.17
C SER A 434 15.92 -19.13 7.47
N GLU A 435 15.91 -18.11 8.31
CA GLU A 435 16.57 -18.11 9.61
C GLU A 435 15.78 -18.91 10.68
N ILE A 436 14.44 -18.83 10.64
CA ILE A 436 13.56 -19.64 11.49
C ILE A 436 13.80 -21.13 11.20
N VAL A 437 13.81 -21.53 9.93
CA VAL A 437 14.08 -22.92 9.50
C VAL A 437 15.48 -23.35 9.89
N ARG A 438 16.48 -22.50 9.68
CA ARG A 438 17.86 -22.78 10.09
C ARG A 438 17.94 -23.00 11.61
N GLY A 439 17.31 -22.15 12.41
CA GLY A 439 17.20 -22.31 13.87
C GLY A 439 16.51 -23.63 14.25
N GLY A 440 15.39 -23.96 13.56
CA GLY A 440 14.67 -25.21 13.76
C GLY A 440 15.50 -26.46 13.43
N ILE A 441 16.36 -26.41 12.40
CA ILE A 441 17.29 -27.51 12.06
C ILE A 441 18.33 -27.69 13.15
N PHE A 442 18.90 -26.59 13.66
CA PHE A 442 19.90 -26.65 14.75
C PHE A 442 19.30 -27.07 16.09
N ALA A 443 18.00 -26.91 16.30
CA ALA A 443 17.31 -27.33 17.51
C ALA A 443 17.07 -28.86 17.58
N VAL A 444 17.18 -29.56 16.46
CA VAL A 444 17.07 -31.04 16.44
C VAL A 444 18.33 -31.63 17.02
N ASP A 445 18.16 -32.57 17.98
CA ASP A 445 19.27 -33.26 18.63
C ASP A 445 20.20 -33.94 17.63
N LYS A 446 21.50 -33.71 17.72
CA LYS A 446 22.52 -34.27 16.83
C LYS A 446 22.52 -35.78 16.82
N GLY A 447 22.18 -36.42 17.94
CA GLY A 447 22.07 -37.87 18.07
C GLY A 447 21.05 -38.47 17.11
N GLN A 448 20.01 -37.72 16.74
CA GLN A 448 19.03 -38.15 15.71
C GLN A 448 19.68 -38.29 14.33
N THR A 449 20.57 -37.36 13.99
CA THR A 449 21.34 -37.40 12.75
C THR A 449 22.37 -38.52 12.76
N GLU A 450 23.11 -38.66 13.87
CA GLU A 450 24.14 -39.72 14.06
C GLU A 450 23.52 -41.12 14.03
N ALA A 451 22.38 -41.31 14.71
CA ALA A 451 21.66 -42.59 14.71
C ALA A 451 21.15 -42.96 13.33
N ALA A 452 20.60 -42.00 12.58
CA ALA A 452 20.15 -42.22 11.21
C ALA A 452 21.30 -42.60 10.28
N GLN A 453 22.47 -41.99 10.43
CA GLN A 453 23.67 -42.32 9.67
C GLN A 453 24.23 -43.70 10.06
N ALA A 454 24.19 -44.08 11.33
CA ALA A 454 24.66 -45.38 11.83
C ALA A 454 23.86 -46.56 11.22
N ILE A 455 22.59 -46.35 10.90
CA ILE A 455 21.76 -47.36 10.18
C ILE A 455 21.85 -47.22 8.64
N GLY A 456 22.84 -46.47 8.12
CA GLY A 456 23.14 -46.38 6.69
C GLY A 456 22.29 -45.38 5.90
N MET A 457 21.59 -44.43 6.55
CA MET A 457 20.86 -43.38 5.82
C MET A 457 21.83 -42.33 5.25
N THR A 458 21.60 -41.94 4.01
CA THR A 458 22.34 -40.82 3.40
C THR A 458 21.89 -39.50 4.06
N HIS A 459 22.71 -38.45 3.95
CA HIS A 459 22.40 -37.14 4.51
C HIS A 459 21.02 -36.63 4.04
N GLY A 460 20.70 -36.76 2.76
CA GLY A 460 19.39 -36.37 2.22
C GLY A 460 18.23 -37.20 2.80
N GLN A 461 18.44 -38.50 3.02
CA GLN A 461 17.44 -39.36 3.66
C GLN A 461 17.23 -38.98 5.12
N THR A 462 18.31 -38.72 5.85
CA THR A 462 18.28 -38.24 7.22
C THR A 462 17.54 -36.91 7.32
N MET A 463 17.88 -35.94 6.46
CA MET A 463 17.22 -34.63 6.43
C MET A 463 15.72 -34.76 6.21
N ILE A 464 15.29 -35.49 5.17
CA ILE A 464 13.87 -35.55 4.78
C ILE A 464 13.03 -36.42 5.74
N LYS A 465 13.60 -37.52 6.24
CA LYS A 465 12.81 -38.50 7.00
C LYS A 465 12.89 -38.34 8.51
N VAL A 466 13.98 -37.76 9.02
CA VAL A 466 14.23 -37.65 10.47
C VAL A 466 14.22 -36.19 10.92
N VAL A 467 15.01 -35.33 10.27
CA VAL A 467 15.20 -33.95 10.72
C VAL A 467 14.00 -33.08 10.34
N LEU A 468 13.63 -33.03 9.05
CA LEU A 468 12.62 -32.10 8.56
C LEU A 468 11.23 -32.25 9.22
N PRO A 469 10.71 -33.47 9.52
CA PRO A 469 9.45 -33.62 10.25
C PRO A 469 9.48 -33.01 11.66
N GLN A 470 10.63 -33.07 12.34
CA GLN A 470 10.82 -32.46 13.65
C GLN A 470 10.96 -30.93 13.52
N VAL A 471 11.72 -30.47 12.53
CA VAL A 471 11.86 -29.04 12.21
C VAL A 471 10.49 -28.41 11.97
N MET A 472 9.62 -29.04 11.16
CA MET A 472 8.28 -28.52 10.84
C MET A 472 7.43 -28.32 12.10
N ARG A 473 7.53 -29.21 13.09
CA ARG A 473 6.85 -29.04 14.37
C ARG A 473 7.45 -27.87 15.18
N ASN A 474 8.77 -27.77 15.22
CA ASN A 474 9.47 -26.75 15.99
C ASN A 474 9.26 -25.33 15.46
N ILE A 475 9.11 -25.17 14.11
CA ILE A 475 8.95 -23.85 13.49
C ILE A 475 7.48 -23.42 13.33
N LEU A 476 6.51 -24.30 13.58
CA LEU A 476 5.10 -24.01 13.38
C LEU A 476 4.61 -22.78 14.17
N PRO A 477 4.95 -22.62 15.48
CA PRO A 477 4.56 -21.42 16.23
C PRO A 477 5.15 -20.15 15.63
N ALA A 478 6.42 -20.17 15.21
CA ALA A 478 7.07 -19.03 14.56
C ALA A 478 6.43 -18.71 13.20
N THR A 479 6.11 -19.73 12.40
CA THR A 479 5.41 -19.56 11.11
C THR A 479 4.03 -18.95 11.29
N GLY A 480 3.30 -19.38 12.32
CA GLY A 480 2.00 -18.79 12.64
C GLY A 480 2.10 -17.34 13.11
N ASN A 481 3.14 -17.01 13.86
CA ASN A 481 3.41 -15.62 14.26
C ASN A 481 3.71 -14.74 13.03
N GLU A 482 4.37 -15.25 12.00
CA GLU A 482 4.60 -14.52 10.75
C GLU A 482 3.29 -14.19 10.00
N ILE A 483 2.27 -15.07 10.06
CA ILE A 483 0.95 -14.72 9.51
C ILE A 483 0.38 -13.49 10.23
N ILE A 484 0.49 -13.46 11.58
CA ILE A 484 -0.02 -12.34 12.39
C ILE A 484 0.76 -11.05 12.10
N ILE A 485 2.07 -11.14 11.90
CA ILE A 485 2.92 -10.03 11.51
C ILE A 485 2.49 -9.53 10.12
N ASN A 486 2.40 -10.42 9.14
CA ASN A 486 2.03 -10.07 7.77
C ASN A 486 0.62 -9.45 7.67
N ILE A 487 -0.36 -9.87 8.51
CA ILE A 487 -1.68 -9.21 8.57
C ILE A 487 -1.54 -7.71 8.86
N LYS A 488 -0.61 -7.31 9.72
CA LYS A 488 -0.39 -5.89 10.05
C LYS A 488 0.51 -5.20 9.03
N ASP A 489 1.51 -5.90 8.54
CA ASP A 489 2.54 -5.34 7.67
C ASP A 489 2.05 -5.12 6.23
N THR A 490 0.91 -5.73 5.81
CA THR A 490 0.27 -5.39 4.53
C THR A 490 -0.08 -3.92 4.43
N ALA A 491 -0.37 -3.23 5.54
CA ALA A 491 -0.65 -1.79 5.57
C ALA A 491 0.44 -0.93 4.91
N VAL A 492 1.69 -1.39 4.94
CA VAL A 492 2.84 -0.74 4.29
C VAL A 492 2.69 -0.70 2.76
N LEU A 493 1.98 -1.67 2.18
CA LEU A 493 1.78 -1.79 0.73
C LEU A 493 0.83 -0.72 0.17
N SER A 494 0.19 0.06 1.03
CA SER A 494 -0.57 1.25 0.63
C SER A 494 0.28 2.23 -0.18
N VAL A 495 1.60 2.26 0.03
CA VAL A 495 2.55 3.10 -0.73
C VAL A 495 2.57 2.79 -2.24
N ILE A 496 2.26 1.55 -2.61
CA ILE A 496 2.08 1.12 -4.00
C ILE A 496 0.60 0.94 -4.36
N SER A 497 -0.27 1.56 -3.56
CA SER A 497 -1.73 1.61 -3.73
C SER A 497 -2.40 0.23 -3.82
N VAL A 498 -1.97 -0.70 -2.96
CA VAL A 498 -2.67 -1.97 -2.74
C VAL A 498 -3.88 -1.69 -1.87
N ALA A 499 -5.08 -2.04 -2.35
CA ALA A 499 -6.36 -1.76 -1.69
C ALA A 499 -6.64 -2.69 -0.51
N ASP A 500 -5.69 -2.78 0.45
CA ASP A 500 -5.82 -3.54 1.69
C ASP A 500 -6.72 -2.81 2.70
N LEU A 501 -6.91 -3.38 3.89
CA LEU A 501 -7.77 -2.78 4.92
C LEU A 501 -7.33 -1.37 5.34
N PHE A 502 -6.01 -1.12 5.47
CA PHE A 502 -5.50 0.18 5.85
C PHE A 502 -5.73 1.23 4.74
N PHE A 503 -5.49 0.86 3.49
CA PHE A 503 -5.75 1.72 2.34
C PHE A 503 -7.23 2.09 2.24
N GLN A 504 -8.14 1.12 2.45
CA GLN A 504 -9.59 1.38 2.44
C GLN A 504 -10.00 2.28 3.62
N GLY A 505 -9.37 2.10 4.78
CA GLY A 505 -9.56 2.99 5.93
C GLY A 505 -9.13 4.44 5.63
N THR A 506 -7.98 4.62 5.00
CA THR A 506 -7.51 5.95 4.57
C THR A 506 -8.45 6.56 3.54
N THR A 507 -8.95 5.75 2.61
CA THR A 507 -9.95 6.19 1.62
C THR A 507 -11.21 6.71 2.28
N ALA A 508 -11.83 5.92 3.17
CA ALA A 508 -13.05 6.30 3.87
C ALA A 508 -12.83 7.56 4.73
N ALA A 509 -11.74 7.62 5.50
CA ALA A 509 -11.40 8.78 6.35
C ALA A 509 -11.16 10.06 5.53
N GLY A 510 -10.57 9.93 4.34
CA GLY A 510 -10.35 11.06 3.42
C GLY A 510 -11.65 11.61 2.83
N THR A 511 -12.68 10.77 2.73
CA THR A 511 -13.98 11.14 2.16
C THR A 511 -14.97 11.65 3.21
N ASN A 512 -15.09 10.97 4.36
CA ASN A 512 -16.07 11.29 5.39
C ASN A 512 -15.57 12.29 6.45
N TYR A 513 -14.30 12.66 6.41
CA TYR A 513 -13.63 13.56 7.38
C TYR A 513 -13.69 13.09 8.86
N GLN A 514 -14.17 11.88 9.12
CA GLN A 514 -14.29 11.28 10.46
C GLN A 514 -13.11 10.32 10.73
N TYR A 515 -11.90 10.89 10.80
CA TYR A 515 -10.66 10.12 10.87
C TYR A 515 -10.60 9.22 12.11
N PHE A 516 -10.93 9.78 13.30
CA PHE A 516 -10.89 9.03 14.56
C PHE A 516 -11.84 7.84 14.55
N GLN A 517 -13.09 8.06 14.15
CA GLN A 517 -14.11 7.01 14.11
C GLN A 517 -13.73 5.93 13.09
N THR A 518 -13.32 6.33 11.89
CA THR A 518 -12.93 5.41 10.82
C THR A 518 -11.74 4.54 11.22
N PHE A 519 -10.65 5.14 11.74
CA PHE A 519 -9.49 4.35 12.16
C PHE A 519 -9.73 3.55 13.46
N THR A 520 -10.67 3.95 14.29
CA THR A 520 -11.12 3.10 15.41
C THR A 520 -11.79 1.83 14.88
N ILE A 521 -12.66 1.92 13.87
CA ILE A 521 -13.28 0.75 13.21
C ILE A 521 -12.19 -0.14 12.59
N VAL A 522 -11.28 0.43 11.81
CA VAL A 522 -10.17 -0.29 11.18
C VAL A 522 -9.30 -0.98 12.22
N GLY A 523 -8.97 -0.29 13.31
CA GLY A 523 -8.20 -0.85 14.43
C GLY A 523 -8.90 -2.02 15.10
N VAL A 524 -10.22 -1.93 15.32
CA VAL A 524 -11.03 -3.04 15.84
C VAL A 524 -11.03 -4.23 14.88
N ILE A 525 -11.16 -3.99 13.57
CA ILE A 525 -11.10 -5.08 12.57
C ILE A 525 -9.74 -5.77 12.64
N TYR A 526 -8.61 -5.03 12.63
CA TYR A 526 -7.27 -5.62 12.78
C TYR A 526 -7.13 -6.42 14.09
N LEU A 527 -7.66 -5.92 15.19
CA LEU A 527 -7.63 -6.60 16.47
C LEU A 527 -8.41 -7.94 16.41
N VAL A 528 -9.60 -7.93 15.84
CA VAL A 528 -10.42 -9.15 15.64
C VAL A 528 -9.68 -10.14 14.75
N LEU A 529 -9.08 -9.70 13.65
CA LEU A 529 -8.30 -10.56 12.74
C LEU A 529 -7.11 -11.21 13.44
N THR A 530 -6.30 -10.42 14.16
CA THR A 530 -5.10 -10.92 14.84
C THR A 530 -5.43 -11.83 16.02
N ILE A 531 -6.47 -11.53 16.80
CA ILE A 531 -6.96 -12.41 17.87
C ILE A 531 -7.47 -13.73 17.26
N SER A 532 -8.28 -13.67 16.20
CA SER A 532 -8.83 -14.85 15.53
C SER A 532 -7.72 -15.74 14.96
N ALA A 533 -6.73 -15.13 14.29
CA ALA A 533 -5.55 -15.84 13.78
C ALA A 533 -4.76 -16.50 14.92
N THR A 534 -4.54 -15.79 16.03
CA THR A 534 -3.85 -16.31 17.22
C THR A 534 -4.59 -17.50 17.84
N GLN A 535 -5.92 -17.42 17.96
CA GLN A 535 -6.71 -18.53 18.51
C GLN A 535 -6.70 -19.76 17.59
N LEU A 536 -6.83 -19.53 16.27
CA LEU A 536 -6.73 -20.61 15.29
C LEU A 536 -5.36 -21.29 15.35
N LEU A 537 -4.30 -20.50 15.45
CA LEU A 537 -2.93 -21.02 15.59
C LEU A 537 -2.78 -21.91 16.82
N ARG A 538 -3.23 -21.43 18.00
CA ARG A 538 -3.21 -22.21 19.25
C ARG A 538 -3.99 -23.52 19.15
N LEU A 539 -5.10 -23.53 18.40
CA LEU A 539 -5.87 -24.76 18.16
C LEU A 539 -5.08 -25.77 17.30
N VAL A 540 -4.36 -25.28 16.27
CA VAL A 540 -3.50 -26.10 15.42
C VAL A 540 -2.33 -26.66 16.24
N GLU A 541 -1.65 -25.83 17.02
CA GLU A 541 -0.54 -26.21 17.91
C GLU A 541 -0.97 -27.33 18.88
N ARG A 542 -2.08 -27.12 19.62
CA ARG A 542 -2.62 -28.13 20.56
C ARG A 542 -2.93 -29.47 19.88
N LYS A 543 -3.41 -29.42 18.64
CA LYS A 543 -3.70 -30.67 17.88
C LYS A 543 -2.43 -31.38 17.43
N MET A 544 -1.33 -30.64 17.21
CA MET A 544 -0.04 -31.21 16.77
C MET A 544 0.82 -31.71 17.92
N ASP A 545 0.76 -31.07 19.09
CA ASP A 545 1.55 -31.46 20.27
C ASP A 545 1.04 -32.77 20.90
N GLY A 546 -0.16 -33.21 20.56
CA GLY A 546 -0.77 -34.40 21.14
C GLY A 546 -1.18 -34.21 22.62
N PRO A 547 -1.73 -35.24 23.28
CA PRO A 547 -2.02 -35.16 24.70
C PRO A 547 -0.73 -35.02 25.50
N SER A 548 -0.63 -33.96 26.31
CA SER A 548 0.50 -33.62 27.19
C SER A 548 0.64 -34.57 28.42
N GLU A 549 -0.11 -35.65 28.43
CA GLU A 549 0.03 -36.70 29.47
C GLU A 549 1.05 -37.75 29.03
N TYR A 550 2.35 -37.42 29.09
CA TYR A 550 3.23 -38.40 29.66
C TYR A 550 2.92 -38.41 31.15
N ALA A 551 2.03 -39.33 31.59
CA ALA A 551 2.05 -39.80 32.94
C ALA A 551 3.49 -40.23 33.18
N MET A 552 4.26 -39.45 33.92
CA MET A 552 5.49 -39.95 34.49
C MET A 552 5.07 -41.19 35.27
N LEU A 553 5.68 -42.33 34.89
CA LEU A 553 5.63 -43.55 35.66
C LEU A 553 6.30 -43.27 37.02
N ASP A 554 5.57 -42.63 37.89
CA ASP A 554 5.87 -42.51 39.30
C ASP A 554 5.50 -43.80 40.08
N GLU A 555 5.34 -44.91 39.35
CA GLU A 555 5.11 -46.24 39.92
C GLU A 555 6.30 -47.16 39.71
N LEU A 556 7.47 -46.79 40.22
CA LEU A 556 8.52 -47.74 40.57
C LEU A 556 9.21 -47.27 41.84
N ASN A 557 8.47 -47.11 42.91
CA ASN A 557 8.95 -47.32 44.26
C ASN A 557 8.33 -48.64 44.73
N PRO A 558 9.05 -49.76 44.70
CA PRO A 558 8.70 -50.86 45.59
C PRO A 558 9.18 -50.44 46.97
N GLU A 559 8.25 -50.04 47.84
CA GLU A 559 8.46 -50.15 49.26
C GLU A 559 8.60 -51.64 49.58
N GLU A 560 9.84 -52.08 49.92
CA GLU A 560 10.19 -52.86 51.08
C GLU A 560 11.72 -53.07 51.09
#